data_2dce18c37534eb047bf1336ed4a63553
#
_entry.id   2dce18c37534eb047bf1336ed4a63553
#
_cell.length_a   1.000
_cell.length_b   1.000
_cell.length_c   1.000
_cell.angle_alpha   90.00
_cell.angle_beta   90.00
_cell.angle_gamma   90.00
#
_symmetry.space_group_name_H-M   'P 1'
#
loop_
_entity.id
_entity.type
_entity.pdbx_description
1 polymer ?
#
loop_
_entity_poly.entity_id
_entity_poly.type
_entity_poly.pdbx_seq_one_letter_code
_entity_poly.pdbx_strand_id
1 'polypeptide(L)'
;MVSKYGIRYYYPLGIGVGRRWRDAGRTGHCRGGXXXXPQLLRSGSIVSPSDTAYNKSMAYDIIIRSGLVLDGTGAAPSVQDIAIEQGTIAAIGALDRATAKTEINAAGNYVTPGFIDITNHSDTHLTMFQYPAMESMVMQGVTTVIGGNCGTSLAPLVSADAIRSISKWADFSRIGINWTGMDEFLAAVEKMRLGVNFGTLVGYGTLRRNIVGDSAEPLSLEEKEKIVLLLGRALDEGAFGFSLGLAYGHERVSTTDELIELAYPLAGGRGILKIHLRSEGTEILGAVNEAIRIGREAGVPIAISHFKVIGRKSWPHAQKALDLVTHARATGLNIWFDASPYRTTGSPLYLLIPAWARRGGFADLFARIDSQMERKKIVEALGYSTLHYDRIMVIAAKHASLVGKTLAKIAEQMGIPPAEALLEIVRGNEGRVEIIGRTLANKNTIAAMKDPNGLIASDGFALSQEAVRSGDLAHPRSFGAFPHFWHRAVNDLKILKPEEAIVKITGAPAAVLGIPRRGVLARGNFADIVVFDPRLIRDRATYQNPYRYPAGIEWVLVNGKIAVEQGKHTGARAGQVLRKG
;
A
#
# COMPACT_ATOMS: atom_id res chain seq x y z
N MET A 1 24.06 20.29 17.83
CA MET A 1 23.02 20.75 18.75
C MET A 1 22.98 19.82 19.95
N VAL A 2 22.98 20.36 21.14
CA VAL A 2 22.89 19.58 22.38
C VAL A 2 21.41 19.45 22.71
N SER A 3 20.92 18.22 22.86
CA SER A 3 19.53 18.04 23.26
C SER A 3 19.35 18.47 24.72
N LYS A 4 18.14 18.86 25.06
CA LYS A 4 17.76 19.31 26.41
C LYS A 4 18.01 18.28 27.51
N TYR A 5 18.44 17.05 27.16
CA TYR A 5 18.60 15.92 28.06
C TYR A 5 20.01 15.28 28.07
N GLY A 6 21.02 15.94 27.49
CA GLY A 6 22.42 15.56 27.68
C GLY A 6 22.91 14.30 26.96
N ILE A 7 22.16 13.77 26.00
CA ILE A 7 22.61 12.59 25.24
C ILE A 7 23.45 13.05 24.05
N ARG A 8 24.73 12.62 23.99
CA ARG A 8 25.60 12.90 22.85
C ARG A 8 25.49 11.78 21.82
N TYR A 9 25.00 12.15 20.63
CA TYR A 9 25.08 11.27 19.47
C TYR A 9 26.37 11.57 18.72
N TYR A 10 27.22 10.56 18.52
CA TYR A 10 28.41 10.67 17.67
C TYR A 10 28.02 10.37 16.21
N TYR A 11 28.14 11.38 15.34
CA TYR A 11 28.09 11.19 13.91
C TYR A 11 29.53 11.23 13.36
N PRO A 12 29.94 10.30 12.51
CA PRO A 12 31.22 10.45 11.81
C PRO A 12 31.10 11.58 10.78
N LEU A 13 31.93 12.61 10.96
CA LEU A 13 32.03 13.71 10.01
C LEU A 13 32.76 13.22 8.74
N GLY A 14 32.02 13.18 7.62
CA GLY A 14 32.60 12.98 6.31
C GLY A 14 33.42 14.21 5.89
N ILE A 15 34.64 13.97 5.44
CA ILE A 15 35.57 15.01 4.98
C ILE A 15 35.05 15.59 3.66
N GLY A 16 34.60 16.83 3.68
CA GLY A 16 34.22 17.58 2.47
C GLY A 16 35.44 18.29 1.88
N VAL A 17 35.80 17.95 0.65
CA VAL A 17 36.80 18.71 -0.12
C VAL A 17 36.06 19.71 -1.00
N GLY A 18 36.08 20.96 -0.58
CA GLY A 18 35.56 22.06 -1.39
C GLY A 18 36.65 22.56 -2.35
N ARG A 19 36.40 22.58 -3.63
CA ARG A 19 37.25 23.33 -4.58
C ARG A 19 36.49 24.52 -5.14
N ARG A 20 37.05 25.71 -4.88
CA ARG A 20 36.66 26.98 -5.52
C ARG A 20 37.29 27.09 -6.89
N TRP A 21 36.53 27.47 -7.89
CA TRP A 21 37.03 27.92 -9.17
C TRP A 21 37.38 29.41 -9.10
N ARG A 22 38.60 29.77 -9.58
CA ARG A 22 38.92 31.15 -9.99
C ARG A 22 39.64 31.09 -11.32
N ASP A 23 39.16 31.89 -12.24
CA ASP A 23 39.76 32.18 -13.54
C ASP A 23 41.11 32.88 -13.43
N ALA A 24 42.06 32.54 -14.34
CA ALA A 24 42.97 33.47 -14.90
C ALA A 24 43.70 32.86 -16.10
N GLY A 25 43.69 33.56 -17.22
CA GLY A 25 44.26 33.16 -18.47
C GLY A 25 45.75 33.50 -18.65
N ARG A 26 46.27 33.06 -19.75
CA ARG A 26 47.34 33.59 -20.65
C ARG A 26 48.42 32.59 -21.00
N THR A 27 48.42 32.26 -22.28
CA THR A 27 49.49 32.30 -23.34
C THR A 27 50.89 31.83 -23.00
N GLY A 28 51.46 30.97 -23.87
CA GLY A 28 52.88 30.70 -23.99
C GLY A 28 53.22 29.60 -24.99
N HIS A 29 53.76 30.00 -26.15
CA HIS A 29 54.34 29.18 -27.20
C HIS A 29 55.57 28.40 -26.74
N CYS A 30 55.88 27.20 -27.31
CA CYS A 30 57.01 26.90 -28.19
C CYS A 30 57.29 25.39 -28.36
N ARG A 31 57.37 24.97 -29.57
CA ARG A 31 58.38 24.16 -30.31
C ARG A 31 58.94 22.91 -29.64
N GLY A 32 58.91 21.76 -30.13
CA GLY A 32 59.25 21.25 -31.45
C GLY A 32 60.21 20.08 -31.27
N GLY A 33 60.10 18.99 -31.99
CA GLY A 33 61.09 17.91 -32.11
C GLY A 33 60.49 16.51 -32.40
N UNK A 34 60.64 15.79 -33.68
CA UNK A 34 60.32 14.75 -34.17
C UNK A 34 61.19 13.84 -34.27
N UNK A 35 60.99 12.86 -34.36
CA UNK A 35 61.81 11.99 -34.78
C UNK A 35 61.21 10.86 -35.29
N UNK A 36 61.39 10.52 -36.20
CA UNK A 36 61.18 9.69 -36.99
C UNK A 36 61.37 8.48 -36.75
N UNK A 37 60.87 7.69 -36.93
CA UNK A 37 60.96 6.64 -37.19
C UNK A 37 61.35 6.04 -37.70
N PRO A 38 61.82 4.89 -38.14
CA PRO A 38 61.90 4.27 -39.48
C PRO A 38 60.80 3.22 -39.66
N GLN A 39 60.29 3.22 -40.84
CA GLN A 39 59.43 2.18 -41.41
C GLN A 39 60.08 0.82 -41.37
N LEU A 40 59.34 -0.22 -41.04
CA LEU A 40 59.53 -1.55 -41.61
C LEU A 40 58.19 -2.29 -41.70
N LEU A 41 57.84 -2.51 -42.94
CA LEU A 41 56.74 -3.35 -43.44
C LEU A 41 56.87 -4.80 -42.95
N ARG A 42 55.80 -5.37 -42.41
CA ARG A 42 55.46 -6.77 -42.71
C ARG A 42 53.94 -6.96 -42.63
N SER A 43 53.39 -7.39 -43.75
CA SER A 43 52.06 -7.87 -43.96
C SER A 43 51.76 -9.08 -43.06
N GLY A 44 50.90 -8.91 -42.11
CA GLY A 44 50.28 -10.00 -41.38
C GLY A 44 48.76 -9.83 -41.48
N SER A 45 48.13 -10.75 -42.20
CA SER A 45 46.67 -10.84 -42.29
C SER A 45 46.05 -10.96 -40.91
N ILE A 46 45.32 -9.95 -40.52
CA ILE A 46 44.43 -9.98 -39.32
C ILE A 46 43.29 -10.91 -39.69
N VAL A 47 43.36 -12.15 -39.24
CA VAL A 47 42.20 -13.04 -39.19
C VAL A 47 41.27 -12.44 -38.14
N SER A 48 40.16 -11.89 -38.58
CA SER A 48 39.08 -11.49 -37.67
C SER A 48 38.64 -12.74 -36.87
N PRO A 49 38.50 -12.65 -35.56
CA PRO A 49 37.90 -13.76 -34.83
C PRO A 49 36.48 -13.96 -35.39
N SER A 50 36.24 -15.10 -35.98
CA SER A 50 34.95 -15.49 -36.50
C SER A 50 33.92 -15.40 -35.38
N ASP A 51 32.82 -14.69 -35.60
CA ASP A 51 31.62 -14.63 -34.79
C ASP A 51 30.92 -16.02 -34.78
N THR A 52 31.64 -17.07 -34.44
CA THR A 52 31.08 -18.43 -34.42
C THR A 52 31.14 -19.08 -33.05
N ALA A 53 30.78 -18.35 -32.00
CA ALA A 53 30.71 -18.96 -30.70
C ALA A 53 29.62 -18.36 -29.81
N TYR A 54 28.40 -18.21 -30.33
CA TYR A 54 27.22 -18.04 -29.48
C TYR A 54 25.95 -18.42 -30.26
N ASN A 55 25.87 -19.67 -30.69
CA ASN A 55 24.65 -20.16 -31.28
C ASN A 55 24.21 -21.46 -30.62
N LYS A 56 24.19 -21.46 -29.29
CA LYS A 56 23.23 -22.28 -28.56
C LYS A 56 21.98 -21.42 -28.48
N SER A 57 20.97 -21.72 -29.26
CA SER A 57 19.64 -21.13 -29.12
C SER A 57 19.10 -21.59 -27.78
N MET A 58 19.48 -20.88 -26.71
CA MET A 58 18.85 -21.11 -25.42
C MET A 58 17.45 -20.51 -25.53
N ALA A 59 16.46 -21.38 -25.57
CA ALA A 59 15.06 -20.94 -25.56
C ALA A 59 14.78 -20.26 -24.21
N TYR A 60 14.26 -19.03 -24.25
CA TYR A 60 13.78 -18.34 -23.05
C TYR A 60 12.69 -19.18 -22.37
N ASP A 61 12.42 -18.91 -21.11
CA ASP A 61 11.30 -19.57 -20.43
C ASP A 61 9.97 -19.10 -21.03
N ILE A 62 9.81 -17.77 -21.17
CA ILE A 62 8.59 -17.17 -21.72
C ILE A 62 8.99 -16.00 -22.63
N ILE A 63 8.30 -15.84 -23.77
CA ILE A 63 8.32 -14.60 -24.54
C ILE A 63 6.88 -14.08 -24.67
N ILE A 64 6.69 -12.80 -24.31
CA ILE A 64 5.45 -12.07 -24.56
C ILE A 64 5.66 -11.29 -25.85
N ARG A 65 4.84 -11.59 -26.88
CA ARG A 65 4.97 -11.09 -28.25
C ARG A 65 4.05 -9.91 -28.54
N SER A 66 4.58 -8.91 -29.25
CA SER A 66 3.81 -7.84 -29.91
C SER A 66 2.91 -7.05 -28.96
N GLY A 67 3.29 -6.96 -27.69
CA GLY A 67 2.52 -6.21 -26.70
C GLY A 67 2.76 -4.70 -26.78
N LEU A 68 1.74 -3.89 -26.53
CA LEU A 68 1.89 -2.44 -26.38
C LEU A 68 2.40 -2.17 -24.95
N VAL A 69 3.71 -2.02 -24.82
CA VAL A 69 4.40 -1.95 -23.52
C VAL A 69 4.24 -0.57 -22.89
N LEU A 70 3.75 -0.53 -21.64
CA LEU A 70 3.75 0.61 -20.73
C LEU A 70 4.70 0.25 -19.58
N ASP A 71 5.90 0.75 -19.63
CA ASP A 71 7.01 0.23 -18.82
C ASP A 71 6.98 0.60 -17.32
N GLY A 72 6.04 1.48 -16.90
CA GLY A 72 5.95 1.92 -15.51
C GLY A 72 6.75 3.18 -15.17
N THR A 73 7.48 3.75 -16.17
CA THR A 73 8.24 5.00 -15.97
C THR A 73 7.45 6.25 -16.35
N GLY A 74 6.35 6.09 -17.09
CA GLY A 74 5.62 7.20 -17.70
C GLY A 74 6.01 7.47 -19.14
N ALA A 75 6.90 6.65 -19.71
CA ALA A 75 7.25 6.72 -21.13
C ALA A 75 6.04 6.35 -22.00
N ALA A 76 5.98 6.93 -23.19
CA ALA A 76 4.93 6.64 -24.16
C ALA A 76 4.94 5.15 -24.53
N PRO A 77 3.78 4.54 -24.74
CA PRO A 77 3.71 3.11 -25.08
C PRO A 77 4.36 2.79 -26.42
N SER A 78 4.97 1.61 -26.51
CA SER A 78 5.59 1.12 -27.75
C SER A 78 5.38 -0.37 -27.91
N VAL A 79 5.25 -0.84 -29.15
CA VAL A 79 5.08 -2.29 -29.42
C VAL A 79 6.43 -2.97 -29.26
N GLN A 80 6.52 -3.95 -28.37
CA GLN A 80 7.77 -4.67 -28.08
C GLN A 80 7.47 -6.12 -27.66
N ASP A 81 8.48 -6.97 -27.80
CA ASP A 81 8.50 -8.30 -27.18
C ASP A 81 9.25 -8.21 -25.85
N ILE A 82 8.90 -9.11 -24.92
CA ILE A 82 9.57 -9.23 -23.61
C ILE A 82 9.96 -10.70 -23.40
N ALA A 83 11.27 -10.97 -23.28
CA ALA A 83 11.77 -12.31 -22.96
C ALA A 83 12.04 -12.43 -21.45
N ILE A 84 11.64 -13.56 -20.90
CA ILE A 84 11.75 -13.87 -19.46
C ILE A 84 12.59 -15.13 -19.31
N GLU A 85 13.56 -15.08 -18.42
CA GLU A 85 14.41 -16.20 -18.07
C GLU A 85 14.65 -16.23 -16.56
N GLN A 86 14.48 -17.40 -15.95
CA GLN A 86 14.70 -17.61 -14.52
C GLN A 86 13.99 -16.54 -13.64
N GLY A 87 12.74 -16.19 -14.02
CA GLY A 87 11.92 -15.27 -13.24
C GLY A 87 12.23 -13.80 -13.41
N THR A 88 13.18 -13.46 -14.29
CA THR A 88 13.58 -12.06 -14.55
C THR A 88 13.40 -11.70 -16.02
N ILE A 89 13.28 -10.42 -16.30
CA ILE A 89 13.22 -9.89 -17.66
C ILE A 89 14.63 -9.95 -18.26
N ALA A 90 14.83 -10.81 -19.26
CA ALA A 90 16.13 -11.02 -19.92
C ALA A 90 16.35 -10.02 -21.06
N ALA A 91 15.30 -9.70 -21.82
CA ALA A 91 15.39 -8.78 -22.95
C ALA A 91 14.04 -8.11 -23.22
N ILE A 92 14.09 -6.90 -23.78
CA ILE A 92 12.92 -6.14 -24.26
C ILE A 92 13.31 -5.54 -25.62
N GLY A 93 12.44 -5.66 -26.62
CA GLY A 93 12.69 -5.11 -27.96
C GLY A 93 12.16 -6.04 -29.05
N ALA A 94 12.73 -5.95 -30.26
CA ALA A 94 12.39 -6.85 -31.36
C ALA A 94 13.13 -8.19 -31.15
N LEU A 95 12.37 -9.25 -30.93
CA LEU A 95 12.92 -10.59 -30.63
C LEU A 95 12.48 -11.64 -31.67
N ASP A 96 12.33 -11.24 -32.93
CA ASP A 96 11.77 -12.07 -34.01
C ASP A 96 12.42 -13.45 -34.16
N ARG A 97 13.71 -13.56 -33.87
CA ARG A 97 14.46 -14.82 -34.01
C ARG A 97 14.60 -15.61 -32.71
N ALA A 98 14.14 -15.02 -31.59
CA ALA A 98 14.23 -15.68 -30.30
C ALA A 98 13.11 -16.73 -30.15
N THR A 99 13.40 -17.80 -29.43
CA THR A 99 12.42 -18.85 -29.13
C THR A 99 12.22 -18.99 -27.61
N ALA A 100 11.08 -19.50 -27.20
CA ALA A 100 10.78 -19.74 -25.79
C ALA A 100 10.01 -21.05 -25.62
N LYS A 101 10.02 -21.57 -24.39
CA LYS A 101 9.21 -22.73 -24.01
C LYS A 101 7.72 -22.39 -24.08
N THR A 102 7.36 -21.14 -23.74
CA THR A 102 5.98 -20.62 -23.79
C THR A 102 6.00 -19.28 -24.51
N GLU A 103 5.10 -19.10 -25.47
CA GLU A 103 4.91 -17.79 -26.11
C GLU A 103 3.49 -17.28 -25.81
N ILE A 104 3.41 -16.03 -25.39
CA ILE A 104 2.17 -15.33 -25.07
C ILE A 104 1.97 -14.25 -26.13
N ASN A 105 0.92 -14.38 -26.94
CA ASN A 105 0.56 -13.36 -27.92
C ASN A 105 -0.16 -12.21 -27.20
N ALA A 106 0.45 -11.04 -27.13
CA ALA A 106 -0.12 -9.85 -26.51
C ALA A 106 -0.55 -8.79 -27.54
N ALA A 107 -0.65 -9.14 -28.82
CA ALA A 107 -1.06 -8.20 -29.86
C ALA A 107 -2.41 -7.57 -29.52
N GLY A 108 -2.49 -6.23 -29.53
CA GLY A 108 -3.69 -5.48 -29.18
C GLY A 108 -3.90 -5.24 -27.69
N ASN A 109 -3.06 -5.84 -26.84
CA ASN A 109 -3.13 -5.70 -25.38
C ASN A 109 -2.00 -4.82 -24.85
N TYR A 110 -2.21 -4.22 -23.69
CA TYR A 110 -1.12 -3.58 -22.94
C TYR A 110 -0.34 -4.63 -22.16
N VAL A 111 0.98 -4.42 -22.09
CA VAL A 111 1.89 -5.19 -21.25
C VAL A 111 2.51 -4.19 -20.26
N THR A 112 2.31 -4.42 -18.97
CA THR A 112 2.72 -3.49 -17.91
C THR A 112 3.47 -4.22 -16.80
N PRO A 113 4.19 -3.50 -15.93
CA PRO A 113 4.62 -4.12 -14.67
C PRO A 113 3.41 -4.59 -13.86
N GLY A 114 3.61 -5.57 -13.01
CA GLY A 114 2.62 -6.00 -12.04
C GLY A 114 2.24 -4.85 -11.10
N PHE A 115 0.95 -4.78 -10.76
CA PHE A 115 0.44 -3.70 -9.92
C PHE A 115 0.88 -3.90 -8.46
N ILE A 116 1.13 -2.79 -7.76
CA ILE A 116 1.60 -2.78 -6.36
C ILE A 116 0.53 -2.11 -5.49
N ASP A 117 -0.03 -2.89 -4.57
CA ASP A 117 -1.05 -2.41 -3.63
C ASP A 117 -0.37 -1.97 -2.32
N ILE A 118 -0.14 -0.69 -2.19
CA ILE A 118 0.62 -0.10 -1.08
C ILE A 118 -0.19 -0.03 0.23
N THR A 119 -1.51 -0.19 0.17
CA THR A 119 -2.39 -0.22 1.35
C THR A 119 -3.30 -1.44 1.26
N ASN A 120 -2.83 -2.54 1.87
CA ASN A 120 -3.52 -3.83 1.87
C ASN A 120 -3.65 -4.33 3.30
N HIS A 121 -4.72 -5.03 3.60
CA HIS A 121 -5.07 -5.50 4.95
C HIS A 121 -5.20 -7.03 5.04
N SER A 122 -4.63 -7.78 4.09
CA SER A 122 -4.71 -9.24 4.06
C SER A 122 -4.06 -9.90 5.28
N ASP A 123 -3.06 -9.24 5.86
CA ASP A 123 -2.40 -9.67 7.09
C ASP A 123 -3.34 -9.50 8.30
N THR A 124 -3.81 -8.29 8.55
CA THR A 124 -4.57 -7.95 9.76
C THR A 124 -6.01 -8.49 9.75
N HIS A 125 -6.57 -8.76 8.57
CA HIS A 125 -7.83 -9.52 8.43
C HIS A 125 -7.59 -11.03 8.38
N LEU A 126 -6.32 -11.48 8.45
CA LEU A 126 -5.86 -12.88 8.43
C LEU A 126 -6.21 -13.61 7.13
N THR A 127 -6.67 -12.91 6.11
CA THR A 127 -7.13 -13.54 4.87
C THR A 127 -5.97 -14.12 4.05
N MET A 128 -4.74 -13.60 4.21
CA MET A 128 -3.58 -14.19 3.54
C MET A 128 -3.26 -15.61 4.08
N PHE A 129 -3.63 -15.90 5.33
CA PHE A 129 -3.49 -17.24 5.92
C PHE A 129 -4.60 -18.18 5.43
N GLN A 130 -5.80 -17.63 5.27
CA GLN A 130 -6.97 -18.39 4.82
C GLN A 130 -6.97 -18.63 3.31
N TYR A 131 -6.50 -17.63 2.53
CA TYR A 131 -6.48 -17.67 1.07
C TYR A 131 -5.08 -17.33 0.54
N PRO A 132 -4.08 -18.20 0.80
CA PRO A 132 -2.68 -17.87 0.43
C PRO A 132 -2.43 -17.72 -1.06
N ALA A 133 -3.30 -18.24 -1.92
CA ALA A 133 -3.24 -17.96 -3.37
C ALA A 133 -3.51 -16.50 -3.69
N MET A 134 -4.09 -15.71 -2.75
CA MET A 134 -4.36 -14.29 -2.91
C MET A 134 -5.17 -13.98 -4.19
N GLU A 135 -6.09 -14.86 -4.54
CA GLU A 135 -6.77 -14.88 -5.85
C GLU A 135 -7.36 -13.53 -6.25
N SER A 136 -8.10 -12.88 -5.33
CA SER A 136 -8.75 -11.61 -5.68
C SER A 136 -7.74 -10.49 -5.98
N MET A 137 -6.52 -10.58 -5.44
CA MET A 137 -5.44 -9.64 -5.75
C MET A 137 -4.82 -9.96 -7.11
N VAL A 138 -4.37 -11.21 -7.31
CA VAL A 138 -3.75 -11.66 -8.56
C VAL A 138 -4.67 -11.40 -9.76
N MET A 139 -5.96 -11.73 -9.62
CA MET A 139 -6.95 -11.56 -10.70
C MET A 139 -7.19 -10.09 -11.07
N GLN A 140 -6.77 -9.13 -10.22
CA GLN A 140 -6.79 -7.70 -10.52
C GLN A 140 -5.51 -7.20 -11.19
N GLY A 141 -4.49 -8.09 -11.37
CA GLY A 141 -3.17 -7.71 -11.84
C GLY A 141 -2.21 -7.31 -10.71
N VAL A 142 -2.62 -7.42 -9.45
CA VAL A 142 -1.74 -7.11 -8.31
C VAL A 142 -0.73 -8.25 -8.15
N THR A 143 0.55 -7.91 -8.17
CA THR A 143 1.65 -8.86 -7.97
C THR A 143 2.41 -8.62 -6.66
N THR A 144 2.15 -7.47 -6.00
CA THR A 144 2.81 -7.10 -4.74
C THR A 144 1.80 -6.41 -3.83
N VAL A 145 1.77 -6.81 -2.57
CA VAL A 145 0.96 -6.16 -1.53
C VAL A 145 1.83 -5.77 -0.34
N ILE A 146 1.48 -4.66 0.29
CA ILE A 146 2.14 -4.19 1.51
C ILE A 146 1.12 -4.23 2.65
N GLY A 147 1.43 -5.01 3.68
CA GLY A 147 0.67 -5.12 4.91
C GLY A 147 1.17 -4.17 6.00
N GLY A 148 0.72 -4.37 7.23
CA GLY A 148 1.14 -3.56 8.37
C GLY A 148 0.59 -2.14 8.35
N ASN A 149 -0.52 -1.90 7.67
CA ASN A 149 -1.10 -0.56 7.48
C ASN A 149 -1.95 -0.09 8.67
N CYS A 150 -2.21 1.21 8.71
CA CYS A 150 -3.17 1.85 9.63
C CYS A 150 -2.89 1.53 11.11
N GLY A 151 -1.59 1.51 11.47
CA GLY A 151 -1.16 1.30 12.85
C GLY A 151 -1.20 -0.14 13.34
N THR A 152 -1.56 -1.10 12.47
CA THR A 152 -1.70 -2.50 12.88
C THR A 152 -0.81 -3.42 12.03
N SER A 153 0.03 -4.22 12.69
CA SER A 153 0.90 -5.23 12.07
C SER A 153 0.88 -6.51 12.91
N LEU A 154 1.32 -7.63 12.33
CA LEU A 154 1.37 -8.92 13.01
C LEU A 154 2.71 -9.17 13.72
N ALA A 155 3.67 -8.26 13.55
CA ALA A 155 4.98 -8.26 14.20
C ALA A 155 5.52 -6.83 14.26
N PRO A 156 6.46 -6.53 15.18
CA PRO A 156 6.93 -7.40 16.26
C PRO A 156 5.96 -7.47 17.43
N LEU A 157 6.04 -8.54 18.20
CA LEU A 157 5.22 -8.77 19.40
C LEU A 157 6.14 -8.96 20.60
N VAL A 158 5.73 -8.50 21.78
CA VAL A 158 6.52 -8.75 23.02
C VAL A 158 6.31 -10.19 23.51
N SER A 159 5.20 -10.81 23.12
CA SER A 159 4.90 -12.23 23.37
C SER A 159 3.84 -12.67 22.36
N ALA A 160 3.72 -13.98 22.15
CA ALA A 160 2.68 -14.52 21.24
C ALA A 160 1.27 -14.12 21.69
N ASP A 161 1.04 -13.99 22.99
CA ASP A 161 -0.27 -13.58 23.51
C ASP A 161 -0.62 -12.11 23.22
N ALA A 162 0.40 -11.28 22.98
CA ALA A 162 0.19 -9.86 22.65
C ALA A 162 -0.65 -9.67 21.37
N ILE A 163 -0.68 -10.67 20.47
CA ILE A 163 -1.51 -10.64 19.26
C ILE A 163 -3.00 -10.44 19.59
N ARG A 164 -3.43 -10.86 20.76
CA ARG A 164 -4.84 -10.71 21.19
C ARG A 164 -5.25 -9.24 21.28
N SER A 165 -4.29 -8.36 21.54
CA SER A 165 -4.55 -6.92 21.62
C SER A 165 -4.97 -6.31 20.27
N ILE A 166 -4.64 -6.98 19.16
CA ILE A 166 -5.01 -6.52 17.81
C ILE A 166 -6.17 -7.35 17.21
N SER A 167 -6.82 -8.19 18.01
CA SER A 167 -7.89 -9.10 17.57
C SER A 167 -9.20 -8.41 17.16
N LYS A 168 -9.27 -7.09 17.24
CA LYS A 168 -10.45 -6.32 16.81
C LYS A 168 -10.84 -6.52 15.35
N TRP A 169 -9.88 -6.94 14.51
CA TRP A 169 -10.10 -7.13 13.08
C TRP A 169 -10.48 -8.55 12.72
N ALA A 170 -9.94 -9.54 13.45
CA ALA A 170 -10.12 -10.94 13.08
C ALA A 170 -9.96 -11.85 14.31
N ASP A 171 -10.41 -13.08 14.18
CA ASP A 171 -10.28 -14.11 15.21
C ASP A 171 -8.94 -14.84 15.05
N PHE A 172 -7.99 -14.53 15.92
CA PHE A 172 -6.64 -15.09 15.90
C PHE A 172 -6.56 -16.52 16.47
N SER A 173 -7.63 -17.05 17.06
CA SER A 173 -7.61 -18.40 17.63
C SER A 173 -7.36 -19.50 16.59
N ARG A 174 -7.57 -19.15 15.31
CA ARG A 174 -7.43 -20.09 14.18
C ARG A 174 -6.03 -20.12 13.59
N ILE A 175 -5.12 -19.29 14.13
CA ILE A 175 -3.75 -19.20 13.61
C ILE A 175 -2.76 -19.54 14.74
N GLY A 176 -1.87 -20.48 14.48
CA GLY A 176 -0.78 -20.77 15.39
C GLY A 176 0.31 -19.70 15.26
N ILE A 177 0.29 -18.71 16.15
CA ILE A 177 1.31 -17.67 16.20
C ILE A 177 2.58 -18.27 16.80
N ASN A 178 3.63 -18.34 16.02
CA ASN A 178 4.93 -18.90 16.41
C ASN A 178 6.08 -17.94 16.12
N TRP A 179 5.78 -16.65 16.14
CA TRP A 179 6.76 -15.57 15.92
C TRP A 179 6.56 -14.46 16.95
N THR A 180 7.64 -13.74 17.23
CA THR A 180 7.64 -12.48 18.00
C THR A 180 8.35 -11.38 17.20
N GLY A 181 9.52 -11.69 16.62
CA GLY A 181 10.26 -10.75 15.76
C GLY A 181 9.66 -10.58 14.37
N MET A 182 10.08 -9.52 13.69
CA MET A 182 9.68 -9.26 12.31
C MET A 182 10.28 -10.32 11.37
N ASP A 183 11.54 -10.69 11.58
CA ASP A 183 12.21 -11.73 10.77
C ASP A 183 11.47 -13.08 10.87
N GLU A 184 11.08 -13.47 12.08
CA GLU A 184 10.34 -14.71 12.33
C GLU A 184 8.99 -14.69 11.61
N PHE A 185 8.28 -13.57 11.68
CA PHE A 185 7.00 -13.38 10.98
C PHE A 185 7.19 -13.49 9.47
N LEU A 186 8.18 -12.78 8.91
CA LEU A 186 8.45 -12.82 7.47
C LEU A 186 8.84 -14.22 7.02
N ALA A 187 9.62 -14.95 7.82
CA ALA A 187 9.97 -16.35 7.54
C ALA A 187 8.73 -17.28 7.58
N ALA A 188 7.79 -17.02 8.50
CA ALA A 188 6.54 -17.77 8.56
C ALA A 188 5.70 -17.52 7.29
N VAL A 189 5.61 -16.27 6.84
CA VAL A 189 4.91 -15.90 5.61
C VAL A 189 5.58 -16.54 4.38
N GLU A 190 6.91 -16.57 4.34
CA GLU A 190 7.66 -17.18 3.22
C GLU A 190 7.32 -18.66 3.06
N LYS A 191 7.23 -19.39 4.17
CA LYS A 191 6.85 -20.83 4.17
C LYS A 191 5.44 -21.06 3.61
N MET A 192 4.56 -20.07 3.72
CA MET A 192 3.19 -20.15 3.19
C MET A 192 3.13 -20.13 1.68
N ARG A 193 4.13 -19.54 1.01
CA ARG A 193 4.15 -19.34 -0.45
C ARG A 193 2.88 -18.64 -0.93
N LEU A 194 2.83 -17.32 -0.76
CA LEU A 194 1.67 -16.53 -1.22
C LEU A 194 1.60 -16.44 -2.74
N GLY A 195 0.42 -16.12 -3.27
CA GLY A 195 0.22 -15.90 -4.70
C GLY A 195 0.88 -14.64 -5.21
N VAL A 196 1.07 -13.63 -4.34
CA VAL A 196 1.70 -12.35 -4.67
C VAL A 196 2.86 -12.06 -3.73
N ASN A 197 3.75 -11.17 -4.12
CA ASN A 197 4.85 -10.70 -3.27
C ASN A 197 4.27 -9.95 -2.06
N PHE A 198 4.90 -10.10 -0.92
CA PHE A 198 4.43 -9.51 0.34
C PHE A 198 5.56 -8.77 1.04
N GLY A 199 5.32 -7.50 1.38
CA GLY A 199 6.14 -6.73 2.30
C GLY A 199 5.25 -6.17 3.40
N THR A 200 5.85 -5.64 4.48
CA THR A 200 5.05 -5.13 5.61
C THR A 200 5.67 -3.89 6.24
N LEU A 201 4.81 -3.11 6.88
CA LEU A 201 5.18 -2.02 7.78
C LEU A 201 5.05 -2.50 9.23
N VAL A 202 5.63 -1.77 10.15
CA VAL A 202 5.41 -1.94 11.59
C VAL A 202 4.23 -1.04 11.99
N GLY A 203 3.25 -1.58 12.70
CA GLY A 203 2.11 -0.79 13.18
C GLY A 203 2.36 -0.17 14.55
N TYR A 204 2.16 1.15 14.69
CA TYR A 204 2.28 1.84 15.97
C TYR A 204 1.30 1.29 17.01
N GLY A 205 0.05 1.08 16.60
CA GLY A 205 -0.97 0.52 17.50
C GLY A 205 -0.60 -0.88 18.00
N THR A 206 0.08 -1.68 17.18
CA THR A 206 0.62 -2.97 17.61
C THR A 206 1.71 -2.77 18.67
N LEU A 207 2.71 -1.93 18.39
CA LEU A 207 3.79 -1.67 19.35
C LEU A 207 3.26 -1.07 20.65
N ARG A 208 2.37 -0.09 20.56
CA ARG A 208 1.79 0.56 21.74
C ARG A 208 1.05 -0.45 22.62
N ARG A 209 0.17 -1.27 21.99
CA ARG A 209 -0.58 -2.29 22.74
C ARG A 209 0.31 -3.35 23.37
N ASN A 210 1.40 -3.71 22.72
CA ASN A 210 2.36 -4.65 23.27
C ASN A 210 2.99 -4.17 24.59
N ILE A 211 3.07 -2.84 24.78
CA ILE A 211 3.77 -2.23 25.90
C ILE A 211 2.79 -1.76 26.99
N VAL A 212 1.70 -1.08 26.58
CA VAL A 212 0.77 -0.46 27.55
C VAL A 212 -0.67 -0.97 27.44
N GLY A 213 -0.92 -1.99 26.61
CA GLY A 213 -2.28 -2.49 26.42
C GLY A 213 -3.17 -1.43 25.75
N ASP A 214 -4.43 -1.37 26.16
CA ASP A 214 -5.39 -0.37 25.66
C ASP A 214 -5.38 0.94 26.48
N SER A 215 -4.34 1.15 27.31
CA SER A 215 -4.18 2.39 28.10
C SER A 215 -4.33 3.63 27.21
N ALA A 216 -5.12 4.59 27.70
CA ALA A 216 -5.34 5.88 27.05
C ALA A 216 -4.47 6.99 27.66
N GLU A 217 -3.44 6.62 28.42
CA GLU A 217 -2.50 7.59 29.02
C GLU A 217 -1.31 7.86 28.07
N PRO A 218 -0.69 9.04 28.17
CA PRO A 218 0.55 9.31 27.44
C PRO A 218 1.64 8.30 27.78
N LEU A 219 2.52 7.99 26.82
CA LEU A 219 3.65 7.09 27.05
C LEU A 219 4.71 7.75 27.94
N SER A 220 5.23 7.01 28.90
CA SER A 220 6.43 7.40 29.66
C SER A 220 7.66 7.36 28.75
N LEU A 221 8.76 7.95 29.20
CA LEU A 221 10.03 7.94 28.46
C LEU A 221 10.50 6.49 28.17
N GLU A 222 10.46 5.64 29.19
CA GLU A 222 10.87 4.22 29.09
C GLU A 222 10.01 3.47 28.04
N GLU A 223 8.71 3.72 28.02
CA GLU A 223 7.80 3.09 27.06
C GLU A 223 8.08 3.56 25.62
N LYS A 224 8.38 4.84 25.44
CA LYS A 224 8.79 5.38 24.14
C LYS A 224 10.09 4.74 23.66
N GLU A 225 11.09 4.62 24.55
CA GLU A 225 12.38 3.98 24.25
C GLU A 225 12.18 2.52 23.81
N LYS A 226 11.30 1.78 24.47
CA LYS A 226 10.97 0.40 24.09
C LYS A 226 10.36 0.34 22.68
N ILE A 227 9.44 1.26 22.36
CA ILE A 227 8.82 1.33 21.03
C ILE A 227 9.89 1.63 19.96
N VAL A 228 10.77 2.61 20.22
CA VAL A 228 11.85 3.00 19.32
C VAL A 228 12.79 1.81 19.06
N LEU A 229 13.14 1.07 20.12
CA LEU A 229 14.01 -0.10 20.00
C LEU A 229 13.35 -1.22 19.16
N LEU A 230 12.09 -1.54 19.45
CA LEU A 230 11.35 -2.57 18.69
C LEU A 230 11.18 -2.18 17.22
N LEU A 231 10.87 -0.91 16.96
CA LEU A 231 10.76 -0.39 15.60
C LEU A 231 12.10 -0.48 14.87
N GLY A 232 13.19 0.00 15.52
CA GLY A 232 14.53 -0.02 14.95
C GLY A 232 14.94 -1.44 14.54
N ARG A 233 14.73 -2.40 15.45
CA ARG A 233 15.02 -3.81 15.19
C ARG A 233 14.19 -4.36 14.02
N ALA A 234 12.88 -4.07 13.99
CA ALA A 234 12.01 -4.57 12.92
C ALA A 234 12.39 -3.98 11.55
N LEU A 235 12.90 -2.73 11.49
CA LEU A 235 13.43 -2.14 10.26
C LEU A 235 14.69 -2.89 9.80
N ASP A 236 15.59 -3.22 10.71
CA ASP A 236 16.80 -4.00 10.41
C ASP A 236 16.45 -5.43 9.93
N GLU A 237 15.32 -5.96 10.39
CA GLU A 237 14.81 -7.28 10.00
C GLU A 237 14.02 -7.25 8.67
N GLY A 238 13.84 -6.07 8.06
CA GLY A 238 13.31 -5.94 6.70
C GLY A 238 11.94 -5.30 6.55
N ALA A 239 11.39 -4.69 7.59
CA ALA A 239 10.15 -3.91 7.49
C ALA A 239 10.36 -2.66 6.61
N PHE A 240 9.36 -2.29 5.81
CA PHE A 240 9.44 -1.16 4.87
C PHE A 240 9.25 0.21 5.54
N GLY A 241 8.86 0.24 6.81
CA GLY A 241 8.60 1.48 7.51
C GLY A 241 7.66 1.30 8.69
N PHE A 242 7.00 2.38 9.06
CA PHE A 242 6.15 2.50 10.23
C PHE A 242 4.78 3.01 9.81
N SER A 243 3.71 2.51 10.41
CA SER A 243 2.36 3.00 10.13
C SER A 243 1.65 3.49 11.39
N LEU A 244 0.93 4.59 11.24
CA LEU A 244 0.11 5.19 12.29
C LEU A 244 -1.37 5.05 11.93
N GLY A 245 -2.21 4.76 12.92
CA GLY A 245 -3.67 4.71 12.78
C GLY A 245 -4.35 5.71 13.71
N LEU A 246 -4.13 7.01 13.48
CA LEU A 246 -4.49 8.07 14.42
C LEU A 246 -6.00 8.28 14.61
N ALA A 247 -6.84 7.64 13.79
CA ALA A 247 -8.28 7.61 13.99
C ALA A 247 -8.71 6.62 15.09
N TYR A 248 -7.84 5.65 15.42
CA TYR A 248 -8.17 4.62 16.42
C TYR A 248 -7.88 5.12 17.84
N GLY A 249 -8.75 4.76 18.77
CA GLY A 249 -8.76 5.33 20.12
C GLY A 249 -7.43 5.25 20.88
N HIS A 250 -6.74 4.10 20.76
CA HIS A 250 -5.49 3.87 21.49
C HIS A 250 -4.27 4.61 20.91
N GLU A 251 -4.31 5.00 19.61
CA GLU A 251 -3.24 5.80 18.99
C GLU A 251 -3.56 7.30 19.03
N ARG A 252 -4.86 7.63 19.07
CA ARG A 252 -5.35 9.00 19.06
C ARG A 252 -4.90 9.82 20.27
N VAL A 253 -4.54 9.15 21.36
CA VAL A 253 -4.07 9.81 22.60
C VAL A 253 -2.67 10.41 22.45
N SER A 254 -1.89 9.93 21.50
CA SER A 254 -0.51 10.41 21.27
C SER A 254 -0.50 11.85 20.74
N THR A 255 0.40 12.64 21.28
CA THR A 255 0.62 14.00 20.80
C THR A 255 1.46 13.98 19.51
N THR A 256 1.40 15.06 18.75
CA THR A 256 2.23 15.22 17.55
C THR A 256 3.72 15.11 17.88
N ASP A 257 4.15 15.70 19.00
CA ASP A 257 5.55 15.68 19.44
C ASP A 257 6.01 14.23 19.75
N GLU A 258 5.16 13.45 20.44
CA GLU A 258 5.42 12.03 20.68
C GLU A 258 5.60 11.26 19.35
N LEU A 259 4.71 11.52 18.38
CA LEU A 259 4.77 10.84 17.08
C LEU A 259 6.04 11.20 16.29
N ILE A 260 6.51 12.45 16.43
CA ILE A 260 7.78 12.91 15.82
C ILE A 260 8.95 12.09 16.41
N GLU A 261 9.01 12.00 17.75
CA GLU A 261 10.07 11.23 18.44
C GLU A 261 10.07 9.75 18.01
N LEU A 262 8.89 9.14 17.94
CA LEU A 262 8.73 7.74 17.55
C LEU A 262 9.08 7.49 16.07
N ALA A 263 9.05 8.51 15.22
CA ALA A 263 9.37 8.37 13.79
C ALA A 263 10.89 8.47 13.51
N TYR A 264 11.72 8.95 14.44
CA TYR A 264 13.16 9.10 14.21
C TYR A 264 13.88 7.84 13.68
N PRO A 265 13.53 6.61 14.10
CA PRO A 265 14.20 5.42 13.55
C PRO A 265 14.12 5.26 12.04
N LEU A 266 13.17 5.94 11.37
CA LEU A 266 13.00 5.90 9.90
C LEU A 266 13.97 6.83 9.16
N ALA A 267 14.63 7.75 9.88
CA ALA A 267 15.49 8.75 9.26
C ALA A 267 16.66 8.10 8.51
N GLY A 268 17.23 8.83 7.56
CA GLY A 268 18.36 8.31 6.76
C GLY A 268 17.94 7.31 5.69
N GLY A 269 16.64 7.25 5.35
CA GLY A 269 16.15 6.37 4.29
C GLY A 269 15.78 4.96 4.74
N ARG A 270 15.78 4.70 6.04
CA ARG A 270 15.49 3.36 6.59
C ARG A 270 14.06 2.90 6.35
N GLY A 271 13.13 3.85 6.08
CA GLY A 271 11.75 3.47 5.81
C GLY A 271 10.84 4.66 5.56
N ILE A 272 9.58 4.36 5.31
CA ILE A 272 8.53 5.37 5.11
C ILE A 272 7.59 5.41 6.32
N LEU A 273 7.06 6.58 6.64
CA LEU A 273 5.98 6.73 7.63
C LEU A 273 4.64 6.82 6.90
N LYS A 274 3.77 5.82 7.07
CA LYS A 274 2.42 5.82 6.51
C LYS A 274 1.41 6.23 7.58
N ILE A 275 0.51 7.16 7.25
CA ILE A 275 -0.37 7.78 8.25
C ILE A 275 -1.85 7.69 7.83
N HIS A 276 -2.63 6.86 8.54
CA HIS A 276 -4.08 6.99 8.58
C HIS A 276 -4.36 8.22 9.47
N LEU A 277 -4.87 9.27 8.86
CA LEU A 277 -5.02 10.59 9.50
C LEU A 277 -5.89 10.56 10.76
N ARG A 278 -5.61 11.47 11.68
CA ARG A 278 -6.38 11.66 12.92
C ARG A 278 -7.84 11.99 12.66
N SER A 279 -8.11 12.66 11.53
CA SER A 279 -9.47 12.98 11.07
C SER A 279 -9.52 12.97 9.55
N GLU A 280 -10.54 12.31 9.02
CA GLU A 280 -10.86 12.30 7.59
C GLU A 280 -12.16 13.11 7.34
N GLY A 281 -12.64 13.81 8.37
CA GLY A 281 -13.87 14.58 8.36
C GLY A 281 -13.61 16.07 8.48
N THR A 282 -14.34 16.72 9.41
CA THR A 282 -14.32 18.18 9.57
C THR A 282 -12.94 18.77 9.89
N GLU A 283 -12.06 18.00 10.51
CA GLU A 283 -10.72 18.43 10.90
C GLU A 283 -9.63 17.94 9.95
N ILE A 284 -9.98 17.57 8.72
CA ILE A 284 -9.05 17.01 7.73
C ILE A 284 -7.84 17.95 7.50
N LEU A 285 -8.03 19.26 7.45
CA LEU A 285 -6.94 20.21 7.19
C LEU A 285 -5.92 20.20 8.33
N GLY A 286 -6.38 20.16 9.58
CA GLY A 286 -5.51 20.02 10.74
C GLY A 286 -4.75 18.70 10.72
N ALA A 287 -5.43 17.61 10.37
CA ALA A 287 -4.82 16.28 10.31
C ALA A 287 -3.76 16.16 9.20
N VAL A 288 -3.97 16.81 8.04
CA VAL A 288 -2.96 16.86 6.97
C VAL A 288 -1.75 17.69 7.43
N ASN A 289 -1.99 18.84 8.08
CA ASN A 289 -0.89 19.68 8.62
C ASN A 289 -0.10 18.92 9.70
N GLU A 290 -0.77 18.13 10.54
CA GLU A 290 -0.11 17.28 11.53
C GLU A 290 0.83 16.28 10.83
N ALA A 291 0.35 15.59 9.80
CA ALA A 291 1.17 14.64 9.04
C ALA A 291 2.39 15.33 8.41
N ILE A 292 2.19 16.51 7.82
CA ILE A 292 3.28 17.32 7.23
C ILE A 292 4.30 17.73 8.31
N ARG A 293 3.82 18.14 9.48
CA ARG A 293 4.69 18.51 10.60
C ARG A 293 5.54 17.31 11.05
N ILE A 294 4.91 16.13 11.22
CA ILE A 294 5.63 14.92 11.63
C ILE A 294 6.74 14.62 10.60
N GLY A 295 6.41 14.61 9.32
CA GLY A 295 7.40 14.30 8.27
C GLY A 295 8.58 15.28 8.25
N ARG A 296 8.30 16.57 8.40
CA ARG A 296 9.34 17.62 8.40
C ARG A 296 10.25 17.54 9.62
N GLU A 297 9.66 17.48 10.81
CA GLU A 297 10.44 17.55 12.05
C GLU A 297 11.19 16.22 12.32
N ALA A 298 10.61 15.08 11.93
CA ALA A 298 11.32 13.80 12.02
C ALA A 298 12.32 13.60 10.86
N GLY A 299 12.22 14.37 9.78
CA GLY A 299 13.11 14.23 8.62
C GLY A 299 12.87 12.94 7.83
N VAL A 300 11.61 12.49 7.72
CA VAL A 300 11.27 11.20 7.13
C VAL A 300 10.27 11.34 5.98
N PRO A 301 10.35 10.46 4.97
CA PRO A 301 9.33 10.43 3.92
C PRO A 301 7.99 9.96 4.49
N ILE A 302 6.89 10.56 4.03
CA ILE A 302 5.56 10.17 4.51
C ILE A 302 4.62 9.82 3.35
N ALA A 303 3.64 8.96 3.63
CA ALA A 303 2.51 8.70 2.75
C ALA A 303 1.23 8.71 3.58
N ILE A 304 0.28 9.57 3.20
CA ILE A 304 -1.06 9.59 3.81
C ILE A 304 -1.82 8.39 3.24
N SER A 305 -2.27 7.50 4.10
CA SER A 305 -3.00 6.29 3.71
C SER A 305 -4.43 6.64 3.26
N HIS A 306 -4.91 5.97 2.21
CA HIS A 306 -6.29 6.00 1.72
C HIS A 306 -6.95 7.39 1.85
N PHE A 307 -6.27 8.43 1.35
CA PHE A 307 -6.73 9.82 1.45
C PHE A 307 -8.18 9.94 0.99
N LYS A 308 -9.01 10.48 1.86
CA LYS A 308 -10.43 10.71 1.58
C LYS A 308 -10.98 11.80 2.48
N VAL A 309 -12.06 12.45 2.05
CA VAL A 309 -12.75 13.46 2.86
C VAL A 309 -14.19 13.00 3.06
N ILE A 310 -14.48 12.57 4.28
CA ILE A 310 -15.73 11.91 4.66
C ILE A 310 -16.74 12.95 5.15
N GLY A 311 -17.97 12.83 4.65
CA GLY A 311 -19.11 13.62 5.14
C GLY A 311 -19.31 14.92 4.38
N ARG A 312 -20.58 15.21 4.09
CA ARG A 312 -20.99 16.30 3.20
C ARG A 312 -20.46 17.68 3.65
N LYS A 313 -20.42 17.92 4.97
CA LYS A 313 -19.90 19.18 5.52
C LYS A 313 -18.40 19.36 5.26
N SER A 314 -17.66 18.26 5.17
CA SER A 314 -16.19 18.26 4.99
C SER A 314 -15.79 18.29 3.51
N TRP A 315 -16.65 17.86 2.59
CA TRP A 315 -16.31 17.74 1.17
C TRP A 315 -15.65 18.97 0.56
N PRO A 316 -16.05 20.24 0.94
CA PRO A 316 -15.40 21.42 0.39
C PRO A 316 -13.92 21.57 0.73
N HIS A 317 -13.44 20.88 1.77
CA HIS A 317 -12.04 20.98 2.21
C HIS A 317 -11.09 20.09 1.39
N ALA A 318 -11.60 19.21 0.53
CA ALA A 318 -10.78 18.22 -0.18
C ALA A 318 -9.69 18.86 -1.04
N GLN A 319 -10.04 19.88 -1.83
CA GLN A 319 -9.04 20.52 -2.69
C GLN A 319 -7.95 21.19 -1.85
N LYS A 320 -8.34 21.91 -0.81
CA LYS A 320 -7.37 22.58 0.08
C LYS A 320 -6.44 21.55 0.76
N ALA A 321 -6.95 20.38 1.12
CA ALA A 321 -6.12 19.28 1.70
C ALA A 321 -5.09 18.76 0.67
N LEU A 322 -5.49 18.60 -0.60
CA LEU A 322 -4.57 18.24 -1.68
C LEU A 322 -3.53 19.34 -1.94
N ASP A 323 -3.96 20.60 -1.91
CA ASP A 323 -3.06 21.74 -2.08
C ASP A 323 -1.99 21.79 -0.98
N LEU A 324 -2.33 21.43 0.27
CA LEU A 324 -1.36 21.33 1.37
C LEU A 324 -0.28 20.28 1.07
N VAL A 325 -0.68 19.10 0.56
CA VAL A 325 0.26 18.05 0.18
C VAL A 325 1.17 18.53 -0.95
N THR A 326 0.59 19.15 -1.98
CA THR A 326 1.34 19.69 -3.13
C THR A 326 2.35 20.76 -2.67
N HIS A 327 1.93 21.67 -1.80
CA HIS A 327 2.80 22.70 -1.27
C HIS A 327 3.94 22.11 -0.41
N ALA A 328 3.62 21.13 0.43
CA ALA A 328 4.62 20.48 1.28
C ALA A 328 5.68 19.78 0.40
N ARG A 329 5.25 19.13 -0.69
CA ARG A 329 6.17 18.49 -1.63
C ARG A 329 7.03 19.52 -2.36
N ALA A 330 6.42 20.61 -2.83
CA ALA A 330 7.13 21.69 -3.52
C ALA A 330 8.18 22.38 -2.62
N THR A 331 7.98 22.31 -1.29
CA THR A 331 8.92 22.85 -0.29
C THR A 331 9.86 21.79 0.28
N GLY A 332 10.03 20.65 -0.42
CA GLY A 332 11.09 19.67 -0.17
C GLY A 332 10.72 18.48 0.72
N LEU A 333 9.49 18.37 1.20
CA LEU A 333 9.08 17.18 1.95
C LEU A 333 8.76 16.04 0.98
N ASN A 334 9.36 14.88 1.18
CA ASN A 334 9.00 13.68 0.41
C ASN A 334 7.66 13.14 0.93
N ILE A 335 6.57 13.67 0.38
CA ILE A 335 5.20 13.35 0.80
C ILE A 335 4.36 12.85 -0.37
N TRP A 336 3.60 11.79 -0.11
CA TRP A 336 2.68 11.13 -1.04
C TRP A 336 1.37 10.85 -0.31
N PHE A 337 0.37 10.44 -1.06
CA PHE A 337 -0.83 9.81 -0.49
C PHE A 337 -1.30 8.69 -1.40
N ASP A 338 -2.04 7.73 -0.86
CA ASP A 338 -2.75 6.77 -1.69
C ASP A 338 -4.26 6.98 -1.52
N ALA A 339 -5.03 6.54 -2.51
CA ALA A 339 -6.49 6.67 -2.51
C ALA A 339 -7.13 5.46 -3.18
N SER A 340 -8.29 5.08 -2.66
CA SER A 340 -9.12 4.06 -3.30
C SER A 340 -9.99 4.72 -4.39
N PRO A 341 -10.18 4.09 -5.54
CA PRO A 341 -10.94 4.73 -6.63
C PRO A 341 -12.47 4.69 -6.43
N TYR A 342 -12.94 4.17 -5.30
CA TYR A 342 -14.38 4.05 -5.01
C TYR A 342 -14.90 5.25 -4.21
N ARG A 343 -16.20 5.54 -4.37
CA ARG A 343 -16.91 6.61 -3.62
C ARG A 343 -17.51 6.11 -2.32
N THR A 344 -17.45 4.82 -2.09
CA THR A 344 -17.95 4.16 -0.88
C THR A 344 -16.75 3.78 -0.02
N THR A 345 -16.83 4.08 1.26
CA THR A 345 -15.82 3.68 2.23
C THR A 345 -16.20 2.35 2.87
N GLY A 346 -15.22 1.58 3.31
CA GLY A 346 -15.41 0.43 4.18
C GLY A 346 -14.68 0.69 5.49
N SER A 347 -15.32 0.39 6.62
CA SER A 347 -14.73 0.60 7.95
C SER A 347 -15.48 -0.18 9.02
N PRO A 348 -14.86 -0.41 10.19
CA PRO A 348 -15.61 -0.88 11.36
C PRO A 348 -16.69 0.12 11.77
N LEU A 349 -17.86 -0.40 12.12
CA LEU A 349 -19.02 0.41 12.51
C LEU A 349 -18.73 1.32 13.71
N TYR A 350 -17.96 0.83 14.70
CA TYR A 350 -17.67 1.59 15.91
C TYR A 350 -16.93 2.90 15.64
N LEU A 351 -16.26 3.04 14.47
CA LEU A 351 -15.56 4.28 14.11
C LEU A 351 -16.53 5.46 13.88
N LEU A 352 -17.81 5.19 13.68
CA LEU A 352 -18.84 6.24 13.60
C LEU A 352 -19.16 6.85 14.98
N ILE A 353 -18.87 6.12 16.06
CA ILE A 353 -19.07 6.61 17.43
C ILE A 353 -18.03 7.72 17.72
N PRO A 354 -18.43 8.81 18.40
CA PRO A 354 -17.50 9.90 18.70
C PRO A 354 -16.18 9.44 19.34
N ALA A 355 -15.08 10.08 18.95
CA ALA A 355 -13.74 9.66 19.38
C ALA A 355 -13.57 9.60 20.91
N TRP A 356 -14.16 10.57 21.64
CA TRP A 356 -14.08 10.60 23.12
C TRP A 356 -14.71 9.34 23.74
N ALA A 357 -15.78 8.84 23.13
CA ALA A 357 -16.49 7.66 23.65
C ALA A 357 -15.73 6.35 23.38
N ARG A 358 -14.79 6.35 22.41
CA ARG A 358 -13.97 5.18 22.03
C ARG A 358 -12.61 5.12 22.77
N ARG A 359 -12.32 6.11 23.61
CA ARG A 359 -11.08 6.18 24.40
C ARG A 359 -11.03 5.03 25.41
N GLY A 360 -9.90 4.31 25.50
CA GLY A 360 -9.70 3.21 26.44
C GLY A 360 -10.10 1.82 25.93
N GLY A 361 -10.40 1.71 24.63
CA GLY A 361 -10.70 0.41 24.02
C GLY A 361 -12.16 0.00 24.13
N PHE A 362 -12.44 -1.29 23.81
CA PHE A 362 -13.82 -1.79 23.76
C PHE A 362 -14.45 -1.92 25.14
N ALA A 363 -13.69 -2.28 26.18
CA ALA A 363 -14.23 -2.41 27.53
C ALA A 363 -14.83 -1.07 27.99
N ASP A 364 -14.07 0.01 27.85
CA ASP A 364 -14.52 1.36 28.20
C ASP A 364 -15.68 1.84 27.32
N LEU A 365 -15.61 1.56 26.02
CA LEU A 365 -16.69 1.90 25.08
C LEU A 365 -17.99 1.22 25.53
N PHE A 366 -17.92 -0.06 25.83
CA PHE A 366 -19.11 -0.83 26.24
C PHE A 366 -19.66 -0.31 27.57
N ALA A 367 -18.78 -0.01 28.54
CA ALA A 367 -19.23 0.60 29.83
C ALA A 367 -19.99 1.92 29.60
N ARG A 368 -19.49 2.76 28.65
CA ARG A 368 -20.17 4.03 28.30
C ARG A 368 -21.51 3.78 27.59
N ILE A 369 -21.58 2.76 26.71
CA ILE A 369 -22.83 2.40 26.02
C ILE A 369 -23.87 1.87 27.03
N ASP A 370 -23.41 1.12 28.03
CA ASP A 370 -24.28 0.54 29.05
C ASP A 370 -24.73 1.58 30.11
N SER A 371 -23.99 2.70 30.23
CA SER A 371 -24.34 3.82 31.12
C SER A 371 -25.41 4.71 30.49
N GLN A 372 -26.58 4.81 31.07
CA GLN A 372 -27.68 5.63 30.57
C GLN A 372 -27.26 7.09 30.30
N MET A 373 -26.47 7.68 31.20
CA MET A 373 -26.01 9.06 31.09
C MET A 373 -25.04 9.24 29.92
N GLU A 374 -24.03 8.36 29.81
CA GLU A 374 -23.02 8.45 28.74
C GLU A 374 -23.61 8.09 27.38
N ARG A 375 -24.47 7.08 27.35
CA ARG A 375 -25.21 6.68 26.14
C ARG A 375 -25.97 7.85 25.53
N LYS A 376 -26.71 8.60 26.40
CA LYS A 376 -27.45 9.80 25.94
C LYS A 376 -26.51 10.80 25.27
N LYS A 377 -25.34 11.09 25.86
CA LYS A 377 -24.32 11.98 25.28
C LYS A 377 -23.83 11.48 23.92
N ILE A 378 -23.61 10.16 23.80
CA ILE A 378 -23.16 9.55 22.53
C ILE A 378 -24.26 9.73 21.47
N VAL A 379 -25.51 9.44 21.79
CA VAL A 379 -26.64 9.57 20.86
C VAL A 379 -26.81 11.03 20.41
N GLU A 380 -26.72 11.99 21.34
CA GLU A 380 -26.78 13.42 21.03
C GLU A 380 -25.64 13.80 20.06
N ALA A 381 -24.41 13.34 20.33
CA ALA A 381 -23.26 13.62 19.46
C ALA A 381 -23.43 13.01 18.05
N LEU A 382 -23.99 11.81 17.96
CA LEU A 382 -24.33 11.17 16.69
C LEU A 382 -25.38 11.99 15.92
N GLY A 383 -26.29 12.64 16.61
CA GLY A 383 -27.29 13.54 16.02
C GLY A 383 -26.67 14.76 15.34
N TYR A 384 -25.54 15.26 15.85
CA TYR A 384 -24.83 16.39 15.21
C TYR A 384 -24.04 15.96 13.98
N SER A 385 -23.70 14.67 13.86
CA SER A 385 -23.03 14.15 12.67
C SER A 385 -24.10 13.94 11.57
N THR A 386 -23.73 14.23 10.33
CA THR A 386 -24.64 14.08 9.20
C THR A 386 -24.59 12.66 8.62
N LEU A 387 -24.83 11.67 9.48
CA LEU A 387 -24.87 10.27 9.06
C LEU A 387 -26.15 9.98 8.30
N HIS A 388 -26.01 9.39 7.14
CA HIS A 388 -27.13 8.91 6.33
C HIS A 388 -27.27 7.39 6.58
N TYR A 389 -27.97 7.03 7.63
CA TYR A 389 -28.13 5.65 8.07
C TYR A 389 -28.73 4.74 6.98
N ASP A 390 -29.48 5.31 6.06
CA ASP A 390 -30.02 4.64 4.86
C ASP A 390 -28.94 4.27 3.83
N ARG A 391 -27.75 4.85 3.93
CA ARG A 391 -26.62 4.65 3.01
C ARG A 391 -25.45 3.91 3.63
N ILE A 392 -25.60 3.44 4.87
CA ILE A 392 -24.59 2.68 5.59
C ILE A 392 -25.11 1.25 5.71
N MET A 393 -24.45 0.30 5.08
CA MET A 393 -24.84 -1.10 5.02
C MET A 393 -23.85 -1.96 5.81
N VAL A 394 -24.35 -2.87 6.62
CA VAL A 394 -23.53 -3.88 7.32
C VAL A 394 -23.08 -4.92 6.28
N ILE A 395 -21.79 -5.22 6.25
CA ILE A 395 -21.22 -6.22 5.31
C ILE A 395 -20.66 -7.45 6.02
N ALA A 396 -20.28 -7.33 7.29
CA ALA A 396 -19.86 -8.46 8.11
C ALA A 396 -20.24 -8.19 9.57
N ALA A 397 -20.71 -9.21 10.26
CA ALA A 397 -21.11 -9.10 11.66
C ALA A 397 -21.20 -10.50 12.29
N LYS A 398 -21.00 -10.57 13.62
CA LYS A 398 -21.19 -11.81 14.37
C LYS A 398 -22.62 -12.35 14.19
N HIS A 399 -23.61 -11.44 14.15
CA HIS A 399 -25.00 -11.78 13.86
C HIS A 399 -25.29 -11.65 12.38
N ALA A 400 -25.24 -12.76 11.65
CA ALA A 400 -25.40 -12.81 10.18
C ALA A 400 -26.69 -12.17 9.67
N SER A 401 -27.75 -12.14 10.49
CA SER A 401 -29.05 -11.53 10.15
C SER A 401 -28.96 -10.03 9.85
N LEU A 402 -27.86 -9.37 10.23
CA LEU A 402 -27.63 -7.94 9.98
C LEU A 402 -27.01 -7.70 8.59
N VAL A 403 -26.32 -8.70 8.03
CA VAL A 403 -25.55 -8.55 6.79
C VAL A 403 -26.45 -8.21 5.60
N GLY A 404 -26.04 -7.23 4.80
CA GLY A 404 -26.78 -6.76 3.63
C GLY A 404 -27.86 -5.72 3.93
N LYS A 405 -28.09 -5.41 5.21
CA LYS A 405 -29.09 -4.41 5.62
C LYS A 405 -28.44 -3.07 5.93
N THR A 406 -29.17 -1.99 5.66
CA THR A 406 -28.74 -0.65 6.09
C THR A 406 -29.05 -0.44 7.58
N LEU A 407 -28.30 0.46 8.22
CA LEU A 407 -28.54 0.80 9.63
C LEU A 407 -29.98 1.32 9.82
N ALA A 408 -30.52 2.08 8.86
CA ALA A 408 -31.91 2.55 8.92
C ALA A 408 -32.90 1.37 8.94
N LYS A 409 -32.66 0.35 8.10
CA LYS A 409 -33.55 -0.82 8.02
C LYS A 409 -33.46 -1.67 9.29
N ILE A 410 -32.27 -1.79 9.86
CA ILE A 410 -32.07 -2.52 11.12
C ILE A 410 -32.79 -1.76 12.26
N ALA A 411 -32.63 -0.44 12.33
CA ALA A 411 -33.31 0.40 13.33
C ALA A 411 -34.83 0.26 13.25
N GLU A 412 -35.38 0.27 12.04
CA GLU A 412 -36.83 0.03 11.79
C GLU A 412 -37.24 -1.33 12.34
N GLN A 413 -36.47 -2.38 12.06
CA GLN A 413 -36.77 -3.74 12.55
C GLN A 413 -36.69 -3.86 14.09
N MET A 414 -35.80 -3.06 14.71
CA MET A 414 -35.66 -3.02 16.16
C MET A 414 -36.68 -2.11 16.87
N GLY A 415 -37.38 -1.25 16.09
CA GLY A 415 -38.34 -0.29 16.64
C GLY A 415 -37.69 0.83 17.45
N ILE A 416 -36.43 1.20 17.14
CA ILE A 416 -35.67 2.22 17.87
C ILE A 416 -34.99 3.20 16.91
N PRO A 417 -34.63 4.40 17.41
CA PRO A 417 -33.92 5.38 16.55
C PRO A 417 -32.59 4.84 16.00
N PRO A 418 -32.18 5.23 14.77
CA PRO A 418 -30.95 4.71 14.15
C PRO A 418 -29.66 4.90 14.96
N ALA A 419 -29.52 6.00 15.72
CA ALA A 419 -28.35 6.23 16.57
C ALA A 419 -28.30 5.20 17.71
N GLU A 420 -29.46 4.89 18.30
CA GLU A 420 -29.58 3.85 19.32
C GLU A 420 -29.28 2.47 18.74
N ALA A 421 -29.85 2.16 17.57
CA ALA A 421 -29.59 0.91 16.87
C ALA A 421 -28.09 0.71 16.58
N LEU A 422 -27.38 1.77 16.20
CA LEU A 422 -25.93 1.72 15.98
C LEU A 422 -25.21 1.23 17.26
N LEU A 423 -25.57 1.77 18.42
CA LEU A 423 -24.96 1.38 19.70
C LEU A 423 -25.28 -0.08 20.06
N GLU A 424 -26.52 -0.51 19.86
CA GLU A 424 -26.93 -1.89 20.08
C GLU A 424 -26.18 -2.87 19.17
N ILE A 425 -26.05 -2.50 17.89
CA ILE A 425 -25.32 -3.33 16.92
C ILE A 425 -23.86 -3.47 17.36
N VAL A 426 -23.20 -2.36 17.72
CA VAL A 426 -21.79 -2.39 18.15
C VAL A 426 -21.65 -3.24 19.42
N ARG A 427 -22.54 -3.04 20.40
CA ARG A 427 -22.49 -3.73 21.68
C ARG A 427 -22.76 -5.24 21.53
N GLY A 428 -23.82 -5.60 20.80
CA GLY A 428 -24.24 -6.99 20.61
C GLY A 428 -23.27 -7.83 19.75
N ASN A 429 -22.45 -7.15 18.93
CA ASN A 429 -21.46 -7.82 18.09
C ASN A 429 -20.03 -7.66 18.62
N GLU A 430 -19.87 -7.22 19.87
CA GLU A 430 -18.56 -7.06 20.52
C GLU A 430 -17.61 -6.14 19.71
N GLY A 431 -18.18 -5.13 19.03
CA GLY A 431 -17.45 -4.20 18.19
C GLY A 431 -17.09 -4.74 16.79
N ARG A 432 -17.30 -6.02 16.55
CA ARG A 432 -16.90 -6.69 15.29
C ARG A 432 -17.99 -6.57 14.22
N VAL A 433 -18.14 -5.38 13.68
CA VAL A 433 -19.11 -5.09 12.60
C VAL A 433 -18.40 -4.25 11.54
N GLU A 434 -18.38 -4.76 10.33
CA GLU A 434 -17.86 -4.02 9.16
C GLU A 434 -19.03 -3.44 8.37
N ILE A 435 -18.82 -2.22 7.91
CA ILE A 435 -19.82 -1.49 7.13
C ILE A 435 -19.23 -0.93 5.86
N ILE A 436 -20.10 -0.66 4.89
CA ILE A 436 -19.79 0.21 3.77
C ILE A 436 -20.73 1.40 3.79
N GLY A 437 -20.20 2.57 3.43
CA GLY A 437 -20.98 3.81 3.41
C GLY A 437 -20.66 4.67 2.20
N ARG A 438 -21.68 5.21 1.54
CA ARG A 438 -21.52 6.12 0.42
C ARG A 438 -21.24 7.53 0.97
N THR A 439 -20.02 7.74 1.44
CA THR A 439 -19.62 8.89 2.26
C THR A 439 -18.80 9.94 1.51
N LEU A 440 -18.36 9.65 0.26
CA LEU A 440 -17.43 10.49 -0.48
C LEU A 440 -18.12 11.22 -1.66
N ALA A 441 -17.64 12.43 -1.95
CA ALA A 441 -18.06 13.19 -3.13
C ALA A 441 -17.31 12.68 -4.37
N ASN A 442 -18.02 12.46 -5.46
CA ASN A 442 -17.44 12.01 -6.72
C ASN A 442 -16.30 12.93 -7.20
N LYS A 443 -16.50 14.25 -7.12
CA LYS A 443 -15.49 15.22 -7.57
C LYS A 443 -14.19 15.09 -6.75
N ASN A 444 -14.29 14.78 -5.46
CA ASN A 444 -13.12 14.66 -4.57
C ASN A 444 -12.34 13.37 -4.87
N THR A 445 -13.06 12.26 -5.15
CA THR A 445 -12.41 11.00 -5.58
C THR A 445 -11.69 11.21 -6.92
N ILE A 446 -12.31 11.92 -7.85
CA ILE A 446 -11.70 12.26 -9.15
C ILE A 446 -10.44 13.12 -8.93
N ALA A 447 -10.53 14.14 -8.08
CA ALA A 447 -9.38 15.02 -7.79
C ALA A 447 -8.21 14.22 -7.21
N ALA A 448 -8.47 13.31 -6.27
CA ALA A 448 -7.43 12.46 -5.68
C ALA A 448 -6.80 11.51 -6.71
N MET A 449 -7.60 10.88 -7.58
CA MET A 449 -7.07 10.01 -8.66
C MET A 449 -6.17 10.78 -9.62
N LYS A 450 -6.54 12.02 -9.93
CA LYS A 450 -5.82 12.87 -10.90
C LYS A 450 -4.54 13.50 -10.32
N ASP A 451 -4.48 13.71 -9.02
CA ASP A 451 -3.38 14.43 -8.37
C ASP A 451 -2.04 13.72 -8.62
N PRO A 452 -0.99 14.44 -9.04
CA PRO A 452 0.32 13.81 -9.33
C PRO A 452 1.00 13.18 -8.10
N ASN A 453 0.64 13.60 -6.90
CA ASN A 453 1.18 13.05 -5.65
C ASN A 453 0.36 11.85 -5.14
N GLY A 454 -0.72 11.52 -5.83
CA GLY A 454 -1.64 10.44 -5.45
C GLY A 454 -1.29 9.12 -6.11
N LEU A 455 -1.17 8.08 -5.30
CA LEU A 455 -1.07 6.68 -5.71
C LEU A 455 -2.46 6.05 -5.61
N ILE A 456 -2.62 4.86 -6.19
CA ILE A 456 -3.87 4.11 -6.06
C ILE A 456 -3.60 2.85 -5.23
N ALA A 457 -4.50 2.60 -4.29
CA ALA A 457 -4.45 1.39 -3.46
C ALA A 457 -5.85 0.79 -3.32
N SER A 458 -5.91 -0.49 -3.01
CA SER A 458 -7.20 -1.12 -2.81
C SER A 458 -7.84 -0.70 -1.48
N ASP A 459 -7.05 -0.55 -0.44
CA ASP A 459 -7.53 -0.45 0.95
C ASP A 459 -8.39 -1.68 1.31
N GLY A 460 -8.12 -2.79 0.61
CA GLY A 460 -8.86 -4.06 0.70
C GLY A 460 -8.00 -5.19 1.26
N PHE A 461 -8.46 -6.40 1.09
CA PHE A 461 -7.75 -7.60 1.50
C PHE A 461 -8.04 -8.76 0.54
N ALA A 462 -7.14 -9.74 0.48
CA ALA A 462 -7.26 -10.86 -0.42
C ALA A 462 -8.38 -11.82 0.00
N LEU A 463 -9.13 -12.28 -0.99
CA LEU A 463 -10.20 -13.27 -0.81
C LEU A 463 -10.16 -14.24 -2.00
N SER A 464 -10.91 -15.31 -1.89
CA SER A 464 -11.29 -16.14 -3.04
C SER A 464 -12.80 -16.03 -3.25
N GLN A 465 -13.31 -16.54 -4.36
CA GLN A 465 -14.75 -16.60 -4.58
C GLN A 465 -15.44 -17.50 -3.54
N GLU A 466 -14.73 -18.44 -2.96
CA GLU A 466 -15.26 -19.32 -1.91
C GLU A 466 -15.63 -18.57 -0.64
N ALA A 467 -15.08 -17.37 -0.43
CA ALA A 467 -15.42 -16.53 0.74
C ALA A 467 -16.92 -16.22 0.80
N VAL A 468 -17.66 -16.32 -0.30
CA VAL A 468 -19.12 -16.17 -0.30
C VAL A 468 -19.80 -17.13 0.69
N ARG A 469 -19.17 -18.26 0.99
CA ARG A 469 -19.70 -19.27 1.93
C ARG A 469 -19.77 -18.79 3.38
N SER A 470 -19.06 -17.72 3.73
CA SER A 470 -19.13 -17.15 5.08
C SER A 470 -20.48 -16.46 5.34
N GLY A 471 -21.18 -16.06 4.28
CA GLY A 471 -22.40 -15.26 4.38
C GLY A 471 -22.15 -13.77 4.53
N ASP A 472 -20.91 -13.37 4.78
CA ASP A 472 -20.52 -11.96 4.80
C ASP A 472 -20.47 -11.40 3.39
N LEU A 473 -20.49 -10.09 3.26
CA LEU A 473 -20.19 -9.38 2.02
C LEU A 473 -18.79 -8.77 2.15
N ALA A 474 -18.24 -8.35 1.04
CA ALA A 474 -16.96 -7.63 1.03
C ALA A 474 -17.13 -6.31 0.28
N HIS A 475 -16.26 -5.36 0.53
CA HIS A 475 -16.22 -4.17 -0.32
C HIS A 475 -15.68 -4.59 -1.70
N PRO A 476 -16.30 -4.15 -2.82
CA PRO A 476 -15.82 -4.49 -4.18
C PRO A 476 -14.33 -4.20 -4.41
N ARG A 477 -13.73 -3.30 -3.62
CA ARG A 477 -12.30 -2.96 -3.73
C ARG A 477 -11.37 -4.18 -3.55
N SER A 478 -11.81 -5.19 -2.81
CA SER A 478 -11.06 -6.44 -2.64
C SER A 478 -10.99 -7.29 -3.92
N PHE A 479 -11.86 -7.02 -4.89
CA PHE A 479 -11.93 -7.79 -6.14
C PHE A 479 -11.67 -6.95 -7.40
N GLY A 480 -11.68 -5.62 -7.32
CA GLY A 480 -11.68 -4.83 -8.54
C GLY A 480 -11.05 -3.44 -8.47
N ALA A 481 -10.28 -3.09 -7.43
CA ALA A 481 -9.79 -1.70 -7.26
C ALA A 481 -8.97 -1.22 -8.47
N PHE A 482 -8.02 -2.02 -8.94
CA PHE A 482 -7.13 -1.61 -10.02
C PHE A 482 -7.82 -1.58 -11.38
N PRO A 483 -8.60 -2.61 -11.77
CA PRO A 483 -9.43 -2.54 -12.98
C PRO A 483 -10.47 -1.42 -12.94
N HIS A 484 -11.10 -1.15 -11.79
CA HIS A 484 -12.03 -0.02 -11.60
C HIS A 484 -11.31 1.31 -11.83
N PHE A 485 -10.12 1.48 -11.25
CA PHE A 485 -9.30 2.68 -11.43
C PHE A 485 -9.01 2.90 -12.92
N TRP A 486 -8.48 1.89 -13.61
CA TRP A 486 -8.17 2.00 -15.04
C TRP A 486 -9.40 2.38 -15.82
N HIS A 487 -10.46 1.58 -15.72
CA HIS A 487 -11.70 1.80 -16.47
C HIS A 487 -12.23 3.22 -16.26
N ARG A 488 -12.26 3.65 -15.00
CA ARG A 488 -12.81 4.94 -14.63
C ARG A 488 -11.90 6.12 -15.05
N ALA A 489 -10.60 6.03 -14.79
CA ALA A 489 -9.68 7.16 -15.02
C ALA A 489 -9.26 7.30 -16.49
N VAL A 490 -9.05 6.17 -17.18
CA VAL A 490 -8.53 6.15 -18.56
C VAL A 490 -9.66 6.04 -19.58
N ASN A 491 -10.55 5.05 -19.42
CA ASN A 491 -11.56 4.76 -20.43
C ASN A 491 -12.79 5.68 -20.33
N ASP A 492 -13.36 5.82 -19.12
CA ASP A 492 -14.62 6.53 -18.88
C ASP A 492 -14.44 8.05 -18.80
N LEU A 493 -13.68 8.52 -17.81
CA LEU A 493 -13.50 9.95 -17.54
C LEU A 493 -12.38 10.60 -18.34
N LYS A 494 -11.43 9.81 -18.86
CA LYS A 494 -10.26 10.28 -19.64
C LYS A 494 -9.48 11.38 -18.92
N ILE A 495 -9.28 11.21 -17.59
CA ILE A 495 -8.58 12.17 -16.73
C ILE A 495 -7.08 11.89 -16.62
N LEU A 496 -6.64 10.72 -17.06
CA LEU A 496 -5.24 10.29 -17.10
C LEU A 496 -4.96 9.60 -18.44
N LYS A 497 -3.73 9.81 -18.94
CA LYS A 497 -3.21 9.00 -20.04
C LYS A 497 -2.86 7.60 -19.53
N PRO A 498 -2.84 6.59 -20.42
CA PRO A 498 -2.46 5.22 -20.03
C PRO A 498 -1.15 5.13 -19.24
N GLU A 499 -0.09 5.78 -19.74
CA GLU A 499 1.22 5.77 -19.10
C GLU A 499 1.20 6.41 -17.71
N GLU A 500 0.45 7.49 -17.53
CA GLU A 500 0.29 8.16 -16.23
C GLU A 500 -0.44 7.25 -15.23
N ALA A 501 -1.47 6.57 -15.70
CA ALA A 501 -2.26 5.66 -14.86
C ALA A 501 -1.41 4.48 -14.37
N ILE A 502 -0.59 3.90 -15.28
CA ILE A 502 0.27 2.76 -14.92
C ILE A 502 1.32 3.17 -13.89
N VAL A 503 1.95 4.33 -14.03
CA VAL A 503 2.92 4.83 -13.03
C VAL A 503 2.32 4.84 -11.63
N LYS A 504 1.08 5.29 -11.47
CA LYS A 504 0.41 5.42 -10.15
C LYS A 504 0.19 4.09 -9.43
N ILE A 505 0.23 2.97 -10.16
CA ILE A 505 -0.04 1.64 -9.62
C ILE A 505 1.16 0.67 -9.74
N THR A 506 2.30 1.17 -10.29
CA THR A 506 3.50 0.34 -10.51
C THR A 506 4.79 1.06 -10.08
N GLY A 507 5.36 1.89 -10.96
CA GLY A 507 6.66 2.56 -10.73
C GLY A 507 6.66 3.50 -9.53
N ALA A 508 5.60 4.30 -9.37
CA ALA A 508 5.56 5.26 -8.26
C ALA A 508 5.46 4.57 -6.89
N PRO A 509 4.54 3.60 -6.65
CA PRO A 509 4.53 2.91 -5.35
C PRO A 509 5.82 2.13 -5.09
N ALA A 510 6.46 1.53 -6.12
CA ALA A 510 7.76 0.87 -5.96
C ALA A 510 8.83 1.87 -5.48
N ALA A 511 8.88 3.04 -6.10
CA ALA A 511 9.85 4.10 -5.75
C ALA A 511 9.59 4.66 -4.35
N VAL A 512 8.32 4.91 -4.01
CA VAL A 512 7.92 5.45 -2.70
C VAL A 512 8.33 4.52 -1.55
N LEU A 513 8.20 3.22 -1.77
CA LEU A 513 8.57 2.20 -0.77
C LEU A 513 10.04 1.80 -0.83
N GLY A 514 10.71 2.10 -1.95
CA GLY A 514 12.08 1.65 -2.21
C GLY A 514 12.15 0.14 -2.49
N ILE A 515 11.18 -0.40 -3.24
CA ILE A 515 11.17 -1.82 -3.63
C ILE A 515 12.11 -1.99 -4.84
N PRO A 516 13.22 -2.72 -4.72
CA PRO A 516 14.17 -2.83 -5.83
C PRO A 516 13.68 -3.79 -6.91
N ARG A 517 14.02 -3.48 -8.16
CA ARG A 517 13.85 -4.36 -9.32
C ARG A 517 12.39 -4.75 -9.59
N ARG A 518 11.41 -3.92 -9.16
CA ARG A 518 9.97 -4.12 -9.40
C ARG A 518 9.31 -2.78 -9.74
N GLY A 519 8.11 -2.85 -10.30
CA GLY A 519 7.31 -1.68 -10.67
C GLY A 519 7.68 -1.05 -12.02
N VAL A 520 8.76 -1.51 -12.64
CA VAL A 520 9.21 -1.04 -13.96
C VAL A 520 9.65 -2.25 -14.80
N LEU A 521 9.25 -2.29 -16.08
CA LEU A 521 9.73 -3.29 -17.03
C LEU A 521 11.12 -2.86 -17.51
N ALA A 522 12.14 -3.51 -17.01
CA ALA A 522 13.52 -3.26 -17.40
C ALA A 522 14.31 -4.57 -17.31
N ARG A 523 15.32 -4.70 -18.17
CA ARG A 523 16.21 -5.87 -18.15
C ARG A 523 16.81 -6.04 -16.75
N GLY A 524 16.76 -7.27 -16.24
CA GLY A 524 17.26 -7.63 -14.92
C GLY A 524 16.23 -7.50 -13.80
N ASN A 525 15.11 -6.83 -14.05
CA ASN A 525 14.03 -6.74 -13.06
C ASN A 525 13.24 -8.05 -12.99
N PHE A 526 12.59 -8.29 -11.87
CA PHE A 526 11.70 -9.45 -11.72
C PHE A 526 10.55 -9.36 -12.72
N ALA A 527 10.19 -10.49 -13.30
CA ALA A 527 9.10 -10.58 -14.27
C ALA A 527 7.74 -10.65 -13.56
N ASP A 528 7.39 -9.55 -12.89
CA ASP A 528 6.04 -9.26 -12.41
C ASP A 528 5.35 -8.47 -13.53
N ILE A 529 4.46 -9.10 -14.27
CA ILE A 529 3.93 -8.55 -15.53
C ILE A 529 2.42 -8.79 -15.61
N VAL A 530 1.69 -7.80 -16.11
CA VAL A 530 0.26 -7.92 -16.42
C VAL A 530 0.04 -7.66 -17.90
N VAL A 531 -0.72 -8.56 -18.56
CA VAL A 531 -1.21 -8.37 -19.92
C VAL A 531 -2.72 -8.22 -19.85
N PHE A 532 -3.25 -7.11 -20.39
CA PHE A 532 -4.69 -6.85 -20.34
C PHE A 532 -5.20 -6.14 -21.59
N ASP A 533 -6.48 -6.40 -21.94
CA ASP A 533 -7.17 -5.64 -23.00
C ASP A 533 -7.60 -4.28 -22.44
N PRO A 534 -7.05 -3.16 -22.95
CA PRO A 534 -7.34 -1.83 -22.39
C PRO A 534 -8.80 -1.40 -22.53
N ARG A 535 -9.57 -2.02 -23.43
CA ARG A 535 -10.98 -1.68 -23.67
C ARG A 535 -11.91 -2.49 -22.77
N LEU A 536 -11.50 -3.72 -22.40
CA LEU A 536 -12.33 -4.66 -21.64
C LEU A 536 -12.07 -4.62 -20.14
N ILE A 537 -10.91 -4.11 -19.73
CA ILE A 537 -10.53 -4.11 -18.31
C ILE A 537 -11.49 -3.26 -17.46
N ARG A 538 -12.17 -3.92 -16.51
CA ARG A 538 -13.12 -3.28 -15.60
C ARG A 538 -13.44 -4.22 -14.44
N ASP A 539 -13.87 -3.64 -13.32
CA ASP A 539 -14.38 -4.44 -12.21
C ASP A 539 -15.77 -5.01 -12.56
N ARG A 540 -16.09 -6.15 -11.93
CA ARG A 540 -17.40 -6.81 -12.04
C ARG A 540 -18.05 -6.98 -10.67
N ALA A 541 -17.28 -6.73 -9.62
CA ALA A 541 -17.75 -6.79 -8.24
C ALA A 541 -18.70 -5.63 -7.94
N THR A 542 -19.80 -5.91 -7.26
CA THR A 542 -20.77 -4.89 -6.79
C THR A 542 -20.95 -5.02 -5.28
N TYR A 543 -21.61 -4.04 -4.68
CA TYR A 543 -21.85 -4.05 -3.22
C TYR A 543 -22.78 -5.21 -2.81
N GLN A 544 -23.65 -5.67 -3.70
CA GLN A 544 -24.56 -6.80 -3.46
C GLN A 544 -23.96 -8.14 -3.88
N ASN A 545 -23.01 -8.13 -4.81
CA ASN A 545 -22.36 -9.33 -5.32
C ASN A 545 -20.85 -9.06 -5.47
N PRO A 546 -20.12 -9.00 -4.35
CA PRO A 546 -18.71 -8.58 -4.38
C PRO A 546 -17.73 -9.65 -4.86
N TYR A 547 -18.10 -10.93 -4.81
CA TYR A 547 -17.19 -12.06 -5.07
C TYR A 547 -17.06 -12.36 -6.58
N ARG A 548 -16.71 -11.31 -7.37
CA ARG A 548 -16.57 -11.42 -8.82
C ARG A 548 -15.22 -10.88 -9.29
N TYR A 549 -14.45 -11.73 -9.93
CA TYR A 549 -13.18 -11.30 -10.54
C TYR A 549 -13.46 -10.31 -11.69
N PRO A 550 -12.51 -9.39 -11.96
CA PRO A 550 -12.66 -8.41 -13.02
C PRO A 550 -12.66 -9.04 -14.42
N ALA A 551 -12.93 -8.25 -15.43
CA ALA A 551 -12.78 -8.63 -16.84
C ALA A 551 -11.54 -7.93 -17.42
N GLY A 552 -11.00 -8.47 -18.51
CA GLY A 552 -9.99 -7.85 -19.34
C GLY A 552 -8.54 -8.10 -18.92
N ILE A 553 -8.29 -8.68 -17.74
CA ILE A 553 -6.96 -9.17 -17.36
C ILE A 553 -6.78 -10.55 -18.03
N GLU A 554 -5.81 -10.66 -18.93
CA GLU A 554 -5.57 -11.89 -19.69
C GLU A 554 -4.47 -12.75 -19.08
N TRP A 555 -3.33 -12.12 -18.73
CA TRP A 555 -2.21 -12.85 -18.13
C TRP A 555 -1.64 -12.04 -16.99
N VAL A 556 -1.26 -12.74 -15.92
CA VAL A 556 -0.48 -12.16 -14.83
C VAL A 556 0.68 -13.11 -14.54
N LEU A 557 1.89 -12.55 -14.54
CA LEU A 557 3.08 -13.26 -14.14
C LEU A 557 3.57 -12.69 -12.81
N VAL A 558 3.92 -13.58 -11.88
CA VAL A 558 4.52 -13.21 -10.60
C VAL A 558 5.88 -13.91 -10.54
N ASN A 559 6.95 -13.12 -10.47
CA ASN A 559 8.33 -13.65 -10.48
C ASN A 559 8.54 -14.63 -11.66
N GLY A 560 7.98 -14.30 -12.85
CA GLY A 560 8.11 -15.09 -14.06
C GLY A 560 7.28 -16.36 -14.11
N LYS A 561 6.40 -16.60 -13.14
CA LYS A 561 5.46 -17.74 -13.17
C LYS A 561 4.06 -17.25 -13.53
N ILE A 562 3.40 -17.95 -14.44
CA ILE A 562 2.06 -17.59 -14.89
C ILE A 562 1.06 -17.88 -13.75
N ALA A 563 0.50 -16.83 -13.19
CA ALA A 563 -0.49 -16.88 -12.10
C ALA A 563 -1.91 -16.71 -12.62
N VAL A 564 -2.08 -15.98 -13.74
CA VAL A 564 -3.36 -15.89 -14.48
C VAL A 564 -3.05 -16.21 -15.94
N GLU A 565 -3.83 -17.09 -16.51
CA GLU A 565 -3.74 -17.53 -17.90
C GLU A 565 -5.11 -17.38 -18.57
N GLN A 566 -5.19 -16.54 -19.63
CA GLN A 566 -6.43 -16.28 -20.34
C GLN A 566 -7.60 -15.98 -19.40
N GLY A 567 -7.33 -15.08 -18.44
CA GLY A 567 -8.34 -14.62 -17.49
C GLY A 567 -8.71 -15.61 -16.38
N LYS A 568 -7.97 -16.73 -16.24
CA LYS A 568 -8.25 -17.76 -15.23
C LYS A 568 -7.05 -17.93 -14.29
N HIS A 569 -7.31 -18.01 -13.01
CA HIS A 569 -6.28 -18.26 -12.00
C HIS A 569 -5.71 -19.68 -12.17
N THR A 570 -4.38 -19.82 -12.18
CA THR A 570 -3.71 -21.11 -12.41
C THR A 570 -3.48 -21.92 -11.12
N GLY A 571 -3.65 -21.31 -9.97
CA GLY A 571 -3.28 -21.90 -8.69
C GLY A 571 -1.82 -21.64 -8.29
N ALA A 572 -1.05 -20.94 -9.13
CA ALA A 572 0.36 -20.65 -8.83
C ALA A 572 0.50 -19.76 -7.58
N ARG A 573 1.44 -20.14 -6.72
CA ARG A 573 1.79 -19.39 -5.51
C ARG A 573 3.29 -19.04 -5.62
N ALA A 574 3.58 -18.01 -6.40
CA ALA A 574 4.93 -17.63 -6.80
C ALA A 574 5.43 -16.33 -6.13
N GLY A 575 4.66 -15.79 -5.21
CA GLY A 575 5.03 -14.59 -4.45
C GLY A 575 6.24 -14.81 -3.56
N GLN A 576 7.02 -13.77 -3.39
CA GLN A 576 8.20 -13.72 -2.52
C GLN A 576 7.93 -12.76 -1.35
N VAL A 577 8.53 -13.04 -0.22
CA VAL A 577 8.58 -12.08 0.89
C VAL A 577 9.63 -11.02 0.53
N LEU A 578 9.21 -9.76 0.60
CA LEU A 578 10.07 -8.62 0.31
C LEU A 578 10.62 -8.06 1.63
N ARG A 579 11.89 -7.73 1.63
CA ARG A 579 12.54 -7.09 2.77
C ARG A 579 13.17 -5.77 2.30
N LYS A 580 13.04 -4.76 3.12
CA LYS A 580 13.76 -3.50 2.92
C LYS A 580 15.26 -3.78 3.14
N GLY A 581 16.09 -3.45 2.15
CA GLY A 581 17.55 -3.60 2.25
C GLY A 581 18.21 -2.36 2.84
#